data_7162600598ff5e399e3c3773669732a4
#
_entry.id   7162600598ff5e399e3c3773669732a4
#
_cell.length_a   1.000
_cell.length_b   1.000
_cell.length_c   1.000
_cell.angle_alpha   90.00
_cell.angle_beta   90.00
_cell.angle_gamma   90.00
#
_symmetry.space_group_name_H-M   'P 1'
#
loop_
_entity.id
_entity.type
_entity.pdbx_description
1 polymer ?
#
loop_
_entity_poly.entity_id
_entity_poly.type
_entity_poly.pdbx_seq_one_letter_code
_entity_poly.pdbx_strand_id
1 'polypeptide(L)'
;MKLSLKAMVLATFSGLAVIGIAFAAGEVLQLKSAAATEPSDTASGAVGASGTNGLDEALVIPPAGTQEHQGYTLFLMNCAHCHGNDARGDEGPDLHGVTKSDARITSIIKNGIKGEMPKFGAKLTDTDVQALIAFLRSLKD
;
A
#
# COMPACT_ATOMS: atom_id res chain seq x y z
N MET A 1 -54.14 -2.54 0.14
CA MET A 1 -54.36 -1.13 0.53
C MET A 1 -52.98 -0.46 0.63
N LYS A 2 -52.81 0.55 -0.20
CA LYS A 2 -51.55 1.31 -0.31
C LYS A 2 -51.60 2.44 0.72
N LEU A 3 -50.59 2.60 1.52
CA LEU A 3 -50.33 3.87 2.20
C LEU A 3 -48.87 4.29 1.97
N SER A 4 -48.79 5.27 1.10
CA SER A 4 -47.65 6.12 0.86
C SER A 4 -47.53 7.13 2.01
N LEU A 5 -46.43 7.16 2.72
CA LEU A 5 -46.17 8.24 3.67
C LEU A 5 -44.90 8.97 3.25
N LYS A 6 -45.09 9.96 2.40
CA LYS A 6 -44.16 11.05 2.18
C LYS A 6 -44.36 12.07 3.29
N ALA A 7 -43.43 12.22 4.18
CA ALA A 7 -43.26 13.37 5.06
C ALA A 7 -41.82 13.85 4.88
N MET A 8 -41.62 14.78 4.14
CA MET A 8 -41.41 16.21 4.11
C MET A 8 -41.00 16.77 5.49
N VAL A 9 -39.69 16.89 5.71
CA VAL A 9 -39.16 17.80 6.72
C VAL A 9 -38.12 18.68 6.05
N LEU A 10 -38.56 19.85 5.67
CA LEU A 10 -37.77 21.03 5.38
C LEU A 10 -37.34 21.61 6.72
N ALA A 11 -36.06 21.59 7.04
CA ALA A 11 -35.51 22.42 8.11
C ALA A 11 -34.44 23.31 7.49
N THR A 12 -34.83 24.54 7.26
CA THR A 12 -33.98 25.68 6.94
C THR A 12 -33.19 26.06 8.16
N PHE A 13 -31.84 25.95 8.08
CA PHE A 13 -31.00 26.67 8.99
C PHE A 13 -30.14 27.66 8.19
N SER A 14 -30.69 28.90 8.18
CA SER A 14 -29.95 30.11 7.88
C SER A 14 -29.17 30.49 9.13
N GLY A 15 -27.87 30.53 9.05
CA GLY A 15 -27.00 30.94 10.15
C GLY A 15 -25.68 31.44 9.59
N LEU A 16 -25.68 32.72 9.22
CA LEU A 16 -24.48 33.47 8.90
C LEU A 16 -23.63 33.64 10.18
N ALA A 17 -22.40 33.17 10.15
CA ALA A 17 -21.35 33.64 11.05
C ALA A 17 -20.04 33.79 10.27
N VAL A 18 -19.84 35.01 9.78
CA VAL A 18 -18.54 35.48 9.25
C VAL A 18 -17.64 35.74 10.45
N ILE A 19 -16.66 34.90 10.67
CA ILE A 19 -15.55 35.22 11.56
C ILE A 19 -14.31 35.39 10.68
N GLY A 20 -14.01 36.67 10.41
CA GLY A 20 -12.76 37.09 9.81
C GLY A 20 -11.64 36.92 10.85
N ILE A 21 -10.68 36.07 10.54
CA ILE A 21 -9.39 36.07 11.22
C ILE A 21 -8.37 36.59 10.23
N ALA A 22 -8.00 37.84 10.42
CA ALA A 22 -6.83 38.45 9.79
C ALA A 22 -5.58 37.78 10.38
N PHE A 23 -4.88 37.00 9.57
CA PHE A 23 -3.52 36.59 9.90
C PHE A 23 -2.55 37.62 9.33
N ALA A 24 -1.94 38.31 10.25
CA ALA A 24 -0.85 39.25 9.99
C ALA A 24 0.34 38.54 9.37
N ALA A 25 0.91 39.20 8.40
CA ALA A 25 2.16 38.84 7.75
C ALA A 25 3.28 38.67 8.78
N GLY A 26 3.78 37.46 8.92
CA GLY A 26 5.02 37.15 9.60
C GLY A 26 6.14 37.12 8.59
N GLU A 27 7.04 38.10 8.70
CA GLU A 27 8.25 38.20 7.89
C GLU A 27 9.13 36.98 8.06
N VAL A 28 9.42 36.34 6.94
CA VAL A 28 10.42 35.29 6.87
C VAL A 28 11.79 35.92 6.96
N LEU A 29 12.41 35.85 8.14
CA LEU A 29 13.81 36.22 8.32
C LEU A 29 14.67 35.19 7.57
N GLN A 30 15.14 35.61 6.40
CA GLN A 30 16.17 34.92 5.63
C GLN A 30 17.51 35.01 6.38
N LEU A 31 17.86 33.93 7.06
CA LEU A 31 19.25 33.74 7.49
C LEU A 31 20.06 33.24 6.29
N LYS A 32 20.64 34.21 5.58
CA LYS A 32 21.71 34.02 4.63
C LYS A 32 22.96 33.70 5.42
N SER A 33 23.34 32.42 5.53
CA SER A 33 24.68 32.05 5.99
C SER A 33 25.52 31.62 4.80
N ALA A 34 26.56 32.39 4.60
CA ALA A 34 27.52 32.24 3.52
C ALA A 34 28.46 31.05 3.77
N ALA A 35 28.81 30.48 2.64
CA ALA A 35 30.07 29.83 2.27
C ALA A 35 31.09 29.51 3.35
N ALA A 36 31.53 28.26 3.38
CA ALA A 36 32.94 27.91 3.32
C ALA A 36 33.12 26.40 3.13
N THR A 37 33.71 26.07 1.99
CA THR A 37 34.85 25.16 1.87
C THR A 37 34.58 23.67 1.98
N GLU A 38 34.51 23.00 0.83
CA GLU A 38 35.13 21.69 0.64
C GLU A 38 36.65 21.77 0.88
N PRO A 39 37.40 20.70 1.13
CA PRO A 39 37.33 19.47 0.33
C PRO A 39 37.64 18.14 1.08
N SER A 40 37.52 17.09 0.29
CA SER A 40 38.31 15.84 0.27
C SER A 40 38.04 14.80 1.35
N ASP A 41 37.76 13.76 0.82
CA ASP A 41 38.45 12.49 0.56
C ASP A 41 37.79 11.26 1.18
N THR A 42 37.42 10.39 0.25
CA THR A 42 37.71 8.98 0.29
C THR A 42 37.28 8.20 1.53
N ALA A 43 36.10 7.63 1.45
CA ALA A 43 35.93 6.25 1.90
C ALA A 43 34.89 5.56 1.02
N SER A 44 35.41 4.96 -0.03
CA SER A 44 34.84 3.83 -0.71
C SER A 44 34.51 2.76 0.34
N GLY A 45 33.29 2.79 0.82
CA GLY A 45 32.68 1.72 1.59
C GLY A 45 31.81 0.91 0.65
N ALA A 46 32.45 0.22 -0.28
CA ALA A 46 31.84 -0.94 -0.91
C ALA A 46 31.55 -1.95 0.21
N VAL A 47 30.36 -1.93 0.75
CA VAL A 47 29.81 -3.10 1.44
C VAL A 47 29.55 -4.12 0.36
N GLY A 48 30.63 -4.88 0.11
CA GLY A 48 30.56 -6.09 -0.66
C GLY A 48 29.55 -7.01 -0.01
N ALA A 49 28.42 -7.12 -0.63
CA ALA A 49 27.54 -8.26 -0.45
C ALA A 49 28.23 -9.46 -1.09
N SER A 50 29.25 -9.99 -0.40
CA SER A 50 29.78 -11.31 -0.66
C SER A 50 29.20 -12.23 0.41
N GLY A 51 28.11 -12.83 0.07
CA GLY A 51 27.41 -13.87 0.79
C GLY A 51 26.64 -14.70 -0.21
N THR A 52 27.35 -15.25 -1.17
CA THR A 52 26.86 -16.36 -2.00
C THR A 52 26.82 -17.61 -1.14
N ASN A 53 25.76 -17.79 -0.40
CA ASN A 53 25.34 -19.10 0.06
C ASN A 53 23.94 -19.32 -0.44
N GLY A 54 23.83 -20.20 -1.43
CA GLY A 54 22.68 -20.84 -2.02
C GLY A 54 21.38 -20.71 -1.22
N LEU A 55 20.74 -19.57 -1.37
CA LEU A 55 19.37 -19.34 -0.97
C LEU A 55 18.65 -18.98 -2.24
N ASP A 56 18.02 -19.99 -2.74
CA ASP A 56 16.86 -20.00 -3.60
C ASP A 56 16.30 -18.61 -3.90
N GLU A 57 16.21 -18.33 -5.20
CA GLU A 57 15.48 -17.25 -5.88
C GLU A 57 14.73 -16.32 -4.92
N ALA A 58 15.49 -15.44 -4.28
CA ALA A 58 14.94 -14.49 -3.32
C ALA A 58 13.88 -13.65 -4.02
N LEU A 59 12.71 -13.57 -3.42
CA LEU A 59 11.63 -12.71 -3.88
C LEU A 59 12.19 -11.35 -4.28
N VAL A 60 12.10 -11.02 -5.56
CA VAL A 60 12.59 -9.72 -6.07
C VAL A 60 11.70 -8.63 -5.50
N ILE A 61 12.26 -7.83 -4.60
CA ILE A 61 11.54 -6.69 -4.02
C ILE A 61 11.32 -5.64 -5.12
N PRO A 62 10.07 -5.29 -5.44
CA PRO A 62 9.80 -4.27 -6.46
C PRO A 62 10.38 -2.90 -6.07
N PRO A 63 10.73 -2.05 -7.04
CA PRO A 63 11.27 -0.72 -6.76
C PRO A 63 10.32 0.12 -5.91
N ALA A 64 10.87 0.84 -4.93
CA ALA A 64 10.09 1.73 -4.07
C ALA A 64 9.30 2.77 -4.90
N GLY A 65 8.06 3.04 -4.49
CA GLY A 65 7.18 3.98 -5.17
C GLY A 65 6.37 3.39 -6.33
N THR A 66 6.57 2.12 -6.65
CA THR A 66 5.73 1.42 -7.64
C THR A 66 4.48 0.83 -6.98
N GLN A 67 3.48 0.52 -7.80
CA GLN A 67 2.27 -0.16 -7.35
C GLN A 67 2.59 -1.58 -6.86
N GLU A 68 3.52 -2.25 -7.52
CA GLU A 68 4.00 -3.57 -7.12
C GLU A 68 4.67 -3.53 -5.74
N HIS A 69 5.44 -2.48 -5.44
CA HIS A 69 6.06 -2.31 -4.12
C HIS A 69 5.02 -2.10 -3.02
N GLN A 70 3.98 -1.32 -3.31
CA GLN A 70 2.84 -1.17 -2.39
C GLN A 70 2.16 -2.52 -2.16
N GLY A 71 1.94 -3.28 -3.24
CA GLY A 71 1.39 -4.63 -3.18
C GLY A 71 2.26 -5.59 -2.37
N TYR A 72 3.57 -5.56 -2.57
CA TYR A 72 4.53 -6.34 -1.78
C TYR A 72 4.42 -6.02 -0.28
N THR A 73 4.38 -4.74 0.08
CA THR A 73 4.23 -4.32 1.48
C THR A 73 2.92 -4.84 2.09
N LEU A 74 1.81 -4.70 1.36
CA LEU A 74 0.51 -5.21 1.77
C LEU A 74 0.50 -6.73 1.89
N PHE A 75 1.19 -7.43 0.99
CA PHE A 75 1.36 -8.87 1.02
C PHE A 75 2.07 -9.32 2.30
N LEU A 76 3.20 -8.73 2.64
CA LEU A 76 3.92 -9.06 3.86
C LEU A 76 3.08 -8.85 5.12
N MET A 77 2.27 -7.80 5.15
CA MET A 77 1.44 -7.46 6.31
C MET A 77 0.19 -8.33 6.48
N ASN A 78 -0.31 -8.94 5.41
CA ASN A 78 -1.64 -9.57 5.42
C ASN A 78 -1.68 -11.00 4.89
N CYS A 79 -0.72 -11.39 4.06
CA CYS A 79 -0.80 -12.63 3.28
C CYS A 79 0.35 -13.59 3.57
N ALA A 80 1.54 -13.04 3.85
CA ALA A 80 2.77 -13.81 4.02
C ALA A 80 2.69 -14.84 5.17
N HIS A 81 1.85 -14.60 6.18
CA HIS A 81 1.64 -15.54 7.28
C HIS A 81 1.17 -16.93 6.79
N CYS A 82 0.35 -16.97 5.74
CA CYS A 82 -0.15 -18.22 5.19
C CYS A 82 0.52 -18.63 3.88
N HIS A 83 0.98 -17.62 3.08
CA HIS A 83 1.53 -17.88 1.75
C HIS A 83 3.06 -17.86 1.69
N GLY A 84 3.73 -17.77 2.85
CA GLY A 84 5.19 -17.62 2.91
C GLY A 84 5.66 -16.21 2.58
N ASN A 85 6.82 -15.81 3.11
CA ASN A 85 7.39 -14.48 2.86
C ASN A 85 7.84 -14.31 1.39
N ASP A 86 8.11 -15.41 0.73
CA ASP A 86 8.50 -15.51 -0.68
C ASP A 86 7.31 -15.78 -1.61
N ALA A 87 6.09 -15.88 -1.07
CA ALA A 87 4.86 -16.22 -1.77
C ALA A 87 4.85 -17.64 -2.40
N ARG A 88 5.77 -18.53 -2.01
CA ARG A 88 5.84 -19.92 -2.52
C ARG A 88 4.93 -20.88 -1.79
N GLY A 89 4.20 -20.40 -0.80
CA GLY A 89 3.27 -21.20 -0.01
C GLY A 89 3.88 -21.64 1.32
N ASP A 90 2.97 -21.86 2.29
CA ASP A 90 3.23 -22.45 3.59
C ASP A 90 1.93 -23.17 3.99
N GLU A 91 1.08 -22.59 4.82
CA GLU A 91 -0.28 -23.12 5.07
C GLU A 91 -1.21 -22.89 3.85
N GLY A 92 -0.98 -21.81 3.10
CA GLY A 92 -1.67 -21.48 1.84
C GLY A 92 -0.87 -21.92 0.62
N PRO A 93 -1.49 -21.93 -0.56
CA PRO A 93 -0.82 -22.34 -1.80
C PRO A 93 0.23 -21.34 -2.26
N ASP A 94 1.14 -21.80 -3.13
CA ASP A 94 2.05 -20.97 -3.93
C ASP A 94 1.27 -19.97 -4.79
N LEU A 95 1.75 -18.74 -4.82
CA LEU A 95 1.16 -17.62 -5.56
C LEU A 95 1.96 -17.21 -6.79
N HIS A 96 3.08 -17.90 -7.11
CA HIS A 96 3.78 -17.69 -8.37
C HIS A 96 2.96 -18.21 -9.54
N GLY A 97 3.12 -17.59 -10.69
CA GLY A 97 2.44 -18.01 -11.91
C GLY A 97 0.91 -18.12 -11.83
N VAL A 98 0.25 -17.36 -10.92
CA VAL A 98 -1.21 -17.44 -10.74
C VAL A 98 -1.94 -17.09 -12.05
N THR A 99 -2.66 -18.07 -12.60
CA THR A 99 -3.42 -17.96 -13.87
C THR A 99 -4.85 -17.43 -13.70
N LYS A 100 -5.34 -17.29 -12.46
CA LYS A 100 -6.69 -16.75 -12.21
C LYS A 100 -6.81 -15.31 -12.72
N SER A 101 -7.98 -14.92 -13.22
CA SER A 101 -8.24 -13.55 -13.64
C SER A 101 -8.20 -12.58 -12.43
N ASP A 102 -7.87 -11.31 -12.69
CA ASP A 102 -7.81 -10.27 -11.65
C ASP A 102 -9.14 -10.12 -10.91
N ALA A 103 -10.26 -10.23 -11.62
CA ALA A 103 -11.59 -10.23 -11.02
C ALA A 103 -11.79 -11.42 -10.05
N ARG A 104 -11.25 -12.59 -10.38
CA ARG A 104 -11.31 -13.76 -9.51
C ARG A 104 -10.41 -13.59 -8.30
N ILE A 105 -9.20 -13.07 -8.48
CA ILE A 105 -8.27 -12.77 -7.37
C ILE A 105 -8.90 -11.73 -6.44
N THR A 106 -9.45 -10.64 -6.98
CA THR A 106 -10.19 -9.62 -6.22
C THR A 106 -11.29 -10.26 -5.37
N SER A 107 -12.11 -11.11 -5.97
CA SER A 107 -13.18 -11.81 -5.27
C SER A 107 -12.67 -12.69 -4.13
N ILE A 108 -11.57 -13.43 -4.34
CA ILE A 108 -10.95 -14.28 -3.32
C ILE A 108 -10.41 -13.42 -2.18
N ILE A 109 -9.65 -12.37 -2.46
CA ILE A 109 -9.09 -11.48 -1.44
C ILE A 109 -10.22 -10.86 -0.60
N LYS A 110 -11.25 -10.32 -1.25
CA LYS A 110 -12.32 -9.63 -0.53
C LYS A 110 -13.22 -10.55 0.27
N ASN A 111 -13.59 -11.69 -0.28
CA ASN A 111 -14.60 -12.57 0.31
C ASN A 111 -13.99 -13.74 1.08
N GLY A 112 -12.69 -14.02 0.87
CA GLY A 112 -12.02 -15.18 1.42
C GLY A 112 -12.50 -16.51 0.82
N ILE A 113 -11.98 -17.58 1.37
CA ILE A 113 -12.43 -18.96 1.11
C ILE A 113 -12.78 -19.57 2.47
N LYS A 114 -14.02 -20.03 2.63
CA LYS A 114 -14.51 -20.51 3.90
C LYS A 114 -13.65 -21.68 4.42
N GLY A 115 -13.08 -21.49 5.60
CA GLY A 115 -12.24 -22.49 6.26
C GLY A 115 -10.80 -22.56 5.79
N GLU A 116 -10.42 -21.80 4.73
CA GLU A 116 -9.08 -21.82 4.16
C GLU A 116 -8.42 -20.42 4.18
N MET A 117 -9.13 -19.40 3.72
CA MET A 117 -8.57 -18.06 3.62
C MET A 117 -9.52 -17.02 4.23
N PRO A 118 -9.08 -16.17 5.14
CA PRO A 118 -9.90 -15.11 5.72
C PRO A 118 -10.31 -14.08 4.68
N LYS A 119 -11.38 -13.34 4.94
CA LYS A 119 -11.84 -12.23 4.10
C LYS A 119 -11.16 -10.92 4.46
N PHE A 120 -10.71 -10.18 3.47
CA PHE A 120 -10.01 -8.91 3.64
C PHE A 120 -10.82 -7.70 3.14
N GLY A 121 -12.03 -7.88 2.62
CA GLY A 121 -12.82 -6.80 2.02
C GLY A 121 -13.18 -5.65 2.96
N ALA A 122 -13.16 -5.86 4.28
CA ALA A 122 -13.36 -4.79 5.26
C ALA A 122 -12.05 -4.08 5.65
N LYS A 123 -10.89 -4.68 5.36
CA LYS A 123 -9.56 -4.19 5.75
C LYS A 123 -8.83 -3.51 4.60
N LEU A 124 -9.01 -4.01 3.38
CA LEU A 124 -8.31 -3.57 2.18
C LEU A 124 -9.26 -2.79 1.26
N THR A 125 -8.81 -1.64 0.80
CA THR A 125 -9.51 -0.85 -0.22
C THR A 125 -9.38 -1.51 -1.61
N ASP A 126 -10.15 -1.02 -2.58
CA ASP A 126 -10.02 -1.49 -3.97
C ASP A 126 -8.63 -1.20 -4.54
N THR A 127 -8.05 -0.07 -4.19
CA THR A 127 -6.68 0.31 -4.59
C THR A 127 -5.65 -0.63 -3.99
N ASP A 128 -5.80 -1.03 -2.72
CA ASP A 128 -4.89 -1.99 -2.08
C ASP A 128 -4.96 -3.35 -2.76
N VAL A 129 -6.16 -3.79 -3.13
CA VAL A 129 -6.35 -5.06 -3.85
C VAL A 129 -5.72 -5.00 -5.25
N GLN A 130 -5.81 -3.86 -5.95
CA GLN A 130 -5.13 -3.69 -7.24
C GLN A 130 -3.62 -3.72 -7.08
N ALA A 131 -3.08 -3.09 -6.04
CA ALA A 131 -1.64 -3.15 -5.75
C ALA A 131 -1.18 -4.57 -5.45
N LEU A 132 -1.93 -5.33 -4.64
CA LEU A 132 -1.66 -6.74 -4.38
C LEU A 132 -1.66 -7.57 -5.69
N ILE A 133 -2.63 -7.34 -6.57
CA ILE A 133 -2.69 -8.04 -7.86
C ILE A 133 -1.47 -7.70 -8.71
N ALA A 134 -1.06 -6.42 -8.78
CA ALA A 134 0.13 -6.01 -9.50
C ALA A 134 1.38 -6.73 -8.97
N PHE A 135 1.53 -6.82 -7.66
CA PHE A 135 2.61 -7.60 -7.05
C PHE A 135 2.53 -9.08 -7.42
N LEU A 136 1.37 -9.73 -7.28
CA LEU A 136 1.21 -11.15 -7.65
C LEU A 136 1.54 -11.40 -9.12
N ARG A 137 1.26 -10.46 -10.02
CA ARG A 137 1.61 -10.55 -11.44
C ARG A 137 3.10 -10.34 -11.72
N SER A 138 3.83 -9.72 -10.81
CA SER A 138 5.28 -9.57 -10.90
C SER A 138 6.04 -10.82 -10.44
N LEU A 139 5.40 -11.72 -9.69
CA LEU A 139 5.97 -13.00 -9.28
C LEU A 139 6.13 -13.89 -10.52
N LYS A 140 7.36 -14.29 -10.78
CA LYS A 140 7.70 -15.20 -11.88
C LYS A 140 7.82 -16.63 -11.33
N ASP A 141 7.59 -17.59 -12.22
CA ASP A 141 7.81 -19.02 -11.93
C ASP A 141 9.29 -19.33 -11.77
#